data_96ecb335ec60ca854d1b2b42ecf341c0
#
_entry.id   96ecb335ec60ca854d1b2b42ecf341c0
#
_cell.length_a   1.000
_cell.length_b   1.000
_cell.length_c   1.000
_cell.angle_alpha   90.00
_cell.angle_beta   90.00
_cell.angle_gamma   90.00
#
_symmetry.space_group_name_H-M   'P 1'
#
loop_
_entity.id
_entity.type
_entity.pdbx_description
1 polymer ?
#
loop_
_entity_poly.entity_id
_entity_poly.type
_entity_poly.pdbx_seq_one_letter_code
_entity_poly.pdbx_strand_id
1 'polypeptide(L)'
;LYVCGNGGMKPRHADLLAADLDRNTLLSYLDRFMMFYIRTGDRLQRTSLWLESMEGGINYLRSVIVDDKLSLNAQLEAELARLRAEVECEWAATVNDPRQQIHFSTFINSDQRDPLVQHVAQRDQHRPASPAERIAITQIEEIDA
;
A
#
# COMPACT_ATOMS: atom_id res chain seq x y z
N LEU A 1 -19.05 7.51 -3.99
CA LEU A 1 -17.97 6.57 -4.24
C LEU A 1 -17.48 6.68 -5.67
N TYR A 2 -16.22 7.03 -5.84
CA TYR A 2 -15.52 7.05 -7.11
C TYR A 2 -14.53 5.89 -7.16
N VAL A 3 -14.41 5.21 -8.30
CA VAL A 3 -13.58 4.02 -8.48
C VAL A 3 -12.73 4.10 -9.75
N CYS A 4 -11.72 3.26 -9.86
CA CYS A 4 -10.90 3.05 -11.05
C CYS A 4 -10.13 4.29 -11.55
N GLY A 5 -9.78 5.23 -10.66
CA GLY A 5 -8.85 6.31 -10.96
C GLY A 5 -7.40 5.82 -11.07
N ASN A 6 -6.57 6.58 -11.77
CA ASN A 6 -5.14 6.30 -11.87
C ASN A 6 -4.34 7.61 -11.84
N GLY A 7 -3.38 7.71 -10.91
CA GLY A 7 -2.43 8.83 -10.79
C GLY A 7 -1.06 8.56 -11.42
N GLY A 8 -0.90 7.52 -12.23
CA GLY A 8 0.36 7.17 -12.89
C GLY A 8 0.71 8.04 -14.10
N MET A 9 1.61 7.55 -14.95
CA MET A 9 2.12 8.24 -16.14
C MET A 9 1.02 8.67 -17.14
N LYS A 10 -0.10 7.93 -17.18
CA LYS A 10 -1.32 8.31 -17.91
C LYS A 10 -2.43 8.49 -16.88
N PRO A 11 -2.58 9.69 -16.34
CA PRO A 11 -3.57 9.93 -15.29
C PRO A 11 -4.99 9.80 -15.86
N ARG A 12 -5.88 9.22 -15.04
CA ARG A 12 -7.29 9.06 -15.35
C ARG A 12 -8.12 9.41 -14.13
N HIS A 13 -9.15 10.20 -14.31
CA HIS A 13 -10.11 10.43 -13.24
C HIS A 13 -10.85 9.15 -12.89
N ALA A 14 -11.21 9.03 -11.62
CA ALA A 14 -12.08 7.96 -11.17
C ALA A 14 -13.51 8.19 -11.68
N ASP A 15 -14.23 7.11 -11.98
CA ASP A 15 -15.62 7.14 -12.38
C ASP A 15 -16.56 7.07 -11.18
N LEU A 16 -17.65 7.79 -11.21
CA LEU A 16 -18.67 7.75 -10.18
C LEU A 16 -19.43 6.42 -10.22
N LEU A 17 -19.25 5.59 -9.20
CA LEU A 17 -20.01 4.35 -9.04
C LEU A 17 -21.37 4.63 -8.40
N ALA A 18 -21.41 5.35 -7.30
CA ALA A 18 -22.64 5.71 -6.60
C ALA A 18 -22.47 6.99 -5.77
N ALA A 19 -23.54 7.78 -5.63
CA ALA A 19 -23.58 9.01 -4.85
C ALA A 19 -24.45 8.84 -3.60
N ASP A 20 -24.34 9.78 -2.68
CA ASP A 20 -25.20 9.94 -1.51
C ASP A 20 -25.33 8.69 -0.63
N LEU A 21 -24.20 8.02 -0.42
CA LEU A 21 -24.12 6.76 0.33
C LEU A 21 -23.98 7.00 1.84
N ASP A 22 -24.76 6.29 2.62
CA ASP A 22 -24.47 6.13 4.04
C ASP A 22 -23.23 5.22 4.24
N ARG A 23 -22.69 5.21 5.47
CA ARG A 23 -21.46 4.48 5.80
C ARG A 23 -21.55 2.98 5.52
N ASN A 24 -22.66 2.35 5.86
CA ASN A 24 -22.80 0.90 5.74
C ASN A 24 -22.90 0.49 4.27
N THR A 25 -23.72 1.20 3.51
CA THR A 25 -23.84 1.01 2.06
C THR A 25 -22.50 1.25 1.34
N LEU A 26 -21.76 2.29 1.74
CA LEU A 26 -20.42 2.55 1.19
C LEU A 26 -19.48 1.38 1.42
N LEU A 27 -19.44 0.83 2.64
CA LEU A 27 -18.59 -0.32 2.97
C LEU A 27 -18.99 -1.56 2.17
N SER A 28 -20.31 -1.86 2.08
CA SER A 28 -20.79 -2.99 1.27
C SER A 28 -20.39 -2.84 -0.21
N TYR A 29 -20.54 -1.65 -0.78
CA TYR A 29 -20.14 -1.43 -2.18
C TYR A 29 -18.62 -1.53 -2.39
N LEU A 30 -17.82 -1.09 -1.43
CA LEU A 30 -16.37 -1.29 -1.46
C LEU A 30 -16.01 -2.77 -1.41
N ASP A 31 -16.65 -3.52 -0.53
CA ASP A 31 -16.40 -4.95 -0.37
C ASP A 31 -16.73 -5.73 -1.65
N ARG A 32 -17.89 -5.46 -2.23
CA ARG A 32 -18.34 -6.03 -3.52
C ARG A 32 -17.39 -5.65 -4.65
N PHE A 33 -17.04 -4.37 -4.76
CA PHE A 33 -16.12 -3.86 -5.78
C PHE A 33 -14.75 -4.54 -5.69
N MET A 34 -14.17 -4.60 -4.48
CA MET A 34 -12.85 -5.20 -4.28
C MET A 34 -12.85 -6.69 -4.63
N MET A 35 -13.85 -7.44 -4.16
CA MET A 35 -13.94 -8.87 -4.47
C MET A 35 -14.24 -9.13 -5.95
N PHE A 36 -15.10 -8.34 -6.58
CA PHE A 36 -15.39 -8.47 -7.99
C PHE A 36 -14.14 -8.21 -8.84
N TYR A 37 -13.37 -7.17 -8.51
CA TYR A 37 -12.08 -6.90 -9.15
C TYR A 37 -11.07 -8.03 -8.95
N ILE A 38 -10.91 -8.54 -7.73
CA ILE A 38 -9.98 -9.65 -7.43
C ILE A 38 -10.31 -10.90 -8.25
N ARG A 39 -11.60 -11.14 -8.49
CA ARG A 39 -12.06 -12.32 -9.22
C ARG A 39 -12.04 -12.19 -10.75
N THR A 40 -12.13 -10.99 -11.27
CA THR A 40 -12.29 -10.75 -12.70
C THR A 40 -11.13 -10.00 -13.35
N GLY A 41 -10.27 -9.36 -12.55
CA GLY A 41 -9.07 -8.69 -13.03
C GLY A 41 -7.94 -9.67 -13.30
N ASP A 42 -7.13 -9.37 -14.31
CA ASP A 42 -5.91 -10.11 -14.60
C ASP A 42 -4.83 -9.82 -13.53
N ARG A 43 -3.89 -10.74 -13.39
CA ARG A 43 -2.78 -10.57 -12.47
C ARG A 43 -2.01 -9.29 -12.78
N LEU A 44 -1.84 -8.42 -11.76
CA LEU A 44 -1.18 -7.12 -11.85
C LEU A 44 -1.90 -6.07 -12.73
N GLN A 45 -3.09 -6.36 -13.22
CA GLN A 45 -3.91 -5.40 -13.93
C GLN A 45 -4.41 -4.32 -12.97
N ARG A 46 -4.23 -3.05 -13.32
CA ARG A 46 -4.76 -1.93 -12.52
C ARG A 46 -6.27 -1.78 -12.74
N THR A 47 -6.98 -1.34 -11.72
CA THR A 47 -8.44 -1.14 -11.77
C THR A 47 -8.90 -0.25 -12.91
N SER A 48 -8.11 0.76 -13.29
CA SER A 48 -8.41 1.64 -14.43
C SER A 48 -8.42 0.88 -15.76
N LEU A 49 -7.39 0.06 -16.02
CA LEU A 49 -7.30 -0.76 -17.24
C LEU A 49 -8.32 -1.89 -17.24
N TRP A 50 -8.59 -2.48 -16.07
CA TRP A 50 -9.63 -3.47 -15.92
C TRP A 50 -11.00 -2.92 -16.28
N LEU A 51 -11.36 -1.71 -15.81
CA LEU A 51 -12.63 -1.07 -16.17
C LEU A 51 -12.70 -0.71 -17.66
N GLU A 52 -11.59 -0.24 -18.24
CA GLU A 52 -11.51 0.07 -19.67
C GLU A 52 -11.69 -1.17 -20.56
N SER A 53 -11.24 -2.34 -20.10
CA SER A 53 -11.41 -3.61 -20.82
C SER A 53 -12.81 -4.21 -20.67
N MET A 54 -13.61 -3.69 -19.74
CA MET A 54 -14.93 -4.21 -19.42
C MET A 54 -15.98 -3.67 -20.42
N GLU A 55 -16.70 -4.54 -21.11
CA GLU A 55 -17.82 -4.14 -21.95
C GLU A 55 -18.91 -3.46 -21.12
N GLY A 56 -19.32 -2.26 -21.53
CA GLY A 56 -20.25 -1.42 -20.78
C GLY A 56 -19.62 -0.59 -19.67
N GLY A 57 -18.33 -0.77 -19.36
CA GLY A 57 -17.54 0.07 -18.46
C GLY A 57 -18.19 0.30 -17.09
N ILE A 58 -18.18 1.56 -16.63
CA ILE A 58 -18.75 1.93 -15.32
C ILE A 58 -20.26 1.61 -15.18
N ASN A 59 -21.01 1.65 -16.27
CA ASN A 59 -22.45 1.34 -16.22
C ASN A 59 -22.69 -0.15 -15.96
N TYR A 60 -21.90 -1.01 -16.59
CA TYR A 60 -21.95 -2.44 -16.28
C TYR A 60 -21.49 -2.70 -14.85
N LEU A 61 -20.36 -2.15 -14.43
CA LEU A 61 -19.87 -2.30 -13.07
C LEU A 61 -20.92 -1.85 -12.04
N ARG A 62 -21.59 -0.72 -12.28
CA ARG A 62 -22.70 -0.25 -11.44
C ARG A 62 -23.83 -1.27 -11.36
N SER A 63 -24.25 -1.80 -12.48
CA SER A 63 -25.32 -2.81 -12.51
C SER A 63 -24.98 -4.08 -11.72
N VAL A 64 -23.70 -4.45 -11.67
CA VAL A 64 -23.23 -5.60 -10.86
C VAL A 64 -23.17 -5.25 -9.38
N ILE A 65 -22.52 -4.16 -9.01
CA ILE A 65 -22.21 -3.82 -7.61
C ILE A 65 -23.43 -3.23 -6.88
N VAL A 66 -24.17 -2.35 -7.55
CA VAL A 66 -25.31 -1.62 -6.96
C VAL A 66 -26.61 -2.40 -7.15
N ASP A 67 -26.90 -2.79 -8.38
CA ASP A 67 -28.19 -3.39 -8.75
C ASP A 67 -28.22 -4.93 -8.63
N ASP A 68 -27.07 -5.53 -8.26
CA ASP A 68 -26.91 -7.00 -8.10
C ASP A 68 -27.37 -7.83 -9.33
N LYS A 69 -27.10 -7.30 -10.53
CA LYS A 69 -27.53 -7.91 -11.79
C LYS A 69 -27.13 -9.39 -11.94
N LEU A 70 -26.00 -9.77 -11.31
CA LEU A 70 -25.46 -11.13 -11.37
C LEU A 70 -25.86 -11.99 -10.16
N SER A 71 -26.61 -11.42 -9.19
CA SER A 71 -26.95 -12.09 -7.92
C SER A 71 -25.73 -12.61 -7.16
N LEU A 72 -24.61 -11.84 -7.17
CA LEU A 72 -23.33 -12.21 -6.56
C LEU A 72 -23.01 -11.40 -5.30
N ASN A 73 -23.76 -10.36 -4.97
CA ASN A 73 -23.39 -9.41 -3.92
C ASN A 73 -23.19 -10.07 -2.57
N ALA A 74 -24.10 -10.94 -2.15
CA ALA A 74 -23.97 -11.67 -0.89
C ALA A 74 -22.73 -12.58 -0.85
N GLN A 75 -22.42 -13.22 -1.97
CA GLN A 75 -21.24 -14.08 -2.10
C GLN A 75 -19.95 -13.26 -2.03
N LEU A 76 -19.86 -12.11 -2.73
CA LEU A 76 -18.70 -11.24 -2.73
C LEU A 76 -18.41 -10.67 -1.33
N GLU A 77 -19.45 -10.25 -0.62
CA GLU A 77 -19.33 -9.76 0.77
C GLU A 77 -18.85 -10.87 1.72
N ALA A 78 -19.43 -12.07 1.62
CA ALA A 78 -19.03 -13.20 2.46
C ALA A 78 -17.57 -13.63 2.21
N GLU A 79 -17.12 -13.63 0.96
CA GLU A 79 -15.75 -13.97 0.62
C GLU A 79 -14.75 -12.94 1.14
N LEU A 80 -15.05 -11.65 1.02
CA LEU A 80 -14.17 -10.63 1.57
C LEU A 80 -14.13 -10.68 3.10
N ALA A 81 -15.27 -10.93 3.74
CA ALA A 81 -15.33 -11.11 5.20
C ALA A 81 -14.45 -12.28 5.66
N ARG A 82 -14.47 -13.40 4.93
CA ARG A 82 -13.58 -14.55 5.19
C ARG A 82 -12.12 -14.17 5.03
N LEU A 83 -11.75 -13.53 3.92
CA LEU A 83 -10.37 -13.09 3.69
C LEU A 83 -9.88 -12.14 4.79
N ARG A 84 -10.70 -11.21 5.24
CA ARG A 84 -10.37 -10.30 6.35
C ARG A 84 -10.11 -11.04 7.67
N ALA A 85 -10.87 -12.11 7.93
CA ALA A 85 -10.68 -12.92 9.14
C ALA A 85 -9.39 -13.77 9.08
N GLU A 86 -8.91 -14.12 7.89
CA GLU A 86 -7.72 -14.92 7.67
C GLU A 86 -6.43 -14.07 7.58
N VAL A 87 -6.56 -12.77 7.23
CA VAL A 87 -5.41 -11.87 7.06
C VAL A 87 -4.93 -11.35 8.40
N GLU A 88 -3.73 -11.72 8.77
CA GLU A 88 -2.97 -11.06 9.82
C GLU A 88 -2.12 -9.93 9.21
N CYS A 89 -2.19 -8.76 9.83
CA CYS A 89 -1.34 -7.64 9.42
C CYS A 89 0.09 -7.88 9.91
N GLU A 90 1.02 -8.21 9.02
CA GLU A 90 2.43 -8.47 9.34
C GLU A 90 3.07 -7.29 10.09
N TRP A 91 2.73 -6.05 9.75
CA TRP A 91 3.20 -4.87 10.45
C TRP A 91 2.64 -4.75 11.87
N ALA A 92 1.37 -5.05 12.07
CA ALA A 92 0.78 -5.05 13.41
C ALA A 92 1.40 -6.17 14.26
N ALA A 93 1.62 -7.36 13.71
CA ALA A 93 2.32 -8.44 14.37
C ALA A 93 3.75 -8.03 14.76
N THR A 94 4.51 -7.41 13.84
CA THR A 94 5.86 -6.91 14.08
C THR A 94 5.90 -5.82 15.16
N VAL A 95 4.99 -4.84 15.11
CA VAL A 95 4.91 -3.74 16.08
C VAL A 95 4.49 -4.23 17.46
N ASN A 96 3.70 -5.28 17.54
CA ASN A 96 3.24 -5.85 18.80
C ASN A 96 4.18 -6.92 19.39
N ASP A 97 5.20 -7.37 18.64
CA ASP A 97 6.20 -8.31 19.11
C ASP A 97 7.45 -7.58 19.62
N PRO A 98 7.73 -7.57 20.93
CA PRO A 98 8.93 -6.95 21.50
C PRO A 98 10.25 -7.47 20.90
N ARG A 99 10.27 -8.72 20.41
CA ARG A 99 11.45 -9.32 19.80
C ARG A 99 11.72 -8.72 18.42
N GLN A 100 10.67 -8.42 17.68
CA GLN A 100 10.77 -7.75 16.39
C GLN A 100 11.09 -6.26 16.53
N GLN A 101 10.58 -5.62 17.57
CA GLN A 101 10.86 -4.20 17.84
C GLN A 101 12.35 -3.90 18.04
N ILE A 102 13.14 -4.86 18.54
CA ILE A 102 14.60 -4.71 18.73
C ILE A 102 15.28 -4.39 17.38
N HIS A 103 14.80 -4.92 16.27
CA HIS A 103 15.36 -4.66 14.94
C HIS A 103 15.18 -3.19 14.48
N PHE A 104 14.24 -2.47 15.08
CA PHE A 104 13.92 -1.09 14.71
C PHE A 104 14.33 -0.06 15.76
N SER A 105 14.52 -0.48 17.02
CA SER A 105 14.73 0.46 18.15
C SER A 105 16.14 1.04 18.23
N THR A 106 17.13 0.41 17.61
CA THR A 106 18.55 0.80 17.71
C THR A 106 19.07 1.57 16.50
N PHE A 107 18.24 1.80 15.48
CA PHE A 107 18.75 2.15 14.16
C PHE A 107 18.83 3.66 13.87
N ILE A 108 18.05 4.51 14.53
CA ILE A 108 17.99 5.92 14.18
C ILE A 108 18.40 6.78 15.39
N ASN A 109 19.43 7.61 15.22
CA ASN A 109 19.91 8.61 16.20
C ASN A 109 20.42 8.04 17.54
N SER A 110 20.83 6.79 17.57
CA SER A 110 21.50 6.22 18.74
C SER A 110 23.01 6.13 18.48
N ASP A 111 23.82 6.60 19.43
CA ASP A 111 25.29 6.37 19.43
C ASP A 111 25.65 4.94 19.82
N GLN A 112 24.67 4.12 20.16
CA GLN A 112 24.87 2.70 20.48
C GLN A 112 24.96 1.87 19.19
N ARG A 113 25.98 1.04 19.10
CA ARG A 113 26.11 0.06 18.02
C ARG A 113 25.02 -0.99 18.16
N ASP A 114 24.31 -1.27 17.05
CA ASP A 114 23.38 -2.38 17.00
C ASP A 114 24.14 -3.69 17.17
N PRO A 115 23.89 -4.50 18.22
CA PRO A 115 24.60 -5.76 18.44
C PRO A 115 24.28 -6.81 17.36
N LEU A 116 23.22 -6.64 16.58
CA LEU A 116 22.80 -7.57 15.53
C LEU A 116 23.43 -7.23 14.17
N VAL A 117 24.00 -6.04 14.00
CA VAL A 117 24.66 -5.65 12.76
C VAL A 117 26.17 -5.87 12.89
N GLN A 118 26.70 -6.82 12.15
CA GLN A 118 28.15 -6.96 11.98
C GLN A 118 28.64 -5.78 11.15
N HIS A 119 29.38 -4.86 11.78
CA HIS A 119 30.09 -3.81 11.06
C HIS A 119 31.26 -4.41 10.30
N VAL A 120 31.17 -4.43 8.98
CA VAL A 120 32.29 -4.82 8.13
C VAL A 120 33.29 -3.67 8.14
N ALA A 121 34.55 -3.94 8.44
CA ALA A 121 35.62 -2.95 8.58
C ALA A 121 35.74 -1.98 7.41
N GLN A 122 35.41 -2.38 6.20
CA GLN A 122 35.40 -1.54 5.00
C GLN A 122 34.33 -0.43 5.03
N ARG A 123 33.22 -0.61 5.74
CA ARG A 123 32.22 0.44 5.93
C ARG A 123 32.63 1.46 6.98
N ASP A 124 33.37 1.02 8.00
CA ASP A 124 33.88 1.88 9.06
C ASP A 124 34.98 2.83 8.54
N GLN A 125 35.68 2.48 7.46
CA GLN A 125 36.70 3.33 6.84
C GLN A 125 36.12 4.54 6.09
N HIS A 126 34.84 4.52 5.72
CA HIS A 126 34.17 5.58 4.95
C HIS A 126 33.15 6.36 5.76
N ARG A 127 32.95 6.02 7.01
CA ARG A 127 31.98 6.68 7.88
C ARG A 127 32.69 7.21 9.10
N PRO A 128 32.63 8.54 9.37
CA PRO A 128 33.21 9.09 10.59
C PRO A 128 32.61 8.41 11.81
N ALA A 129 33.44 7.86 12.68
CA ALA A 129 33.03 7.15 13.90
C ALA A 129 32.50 8.12 14.97
N SER A 130 32.86 9.41 14.86
CA SER A 130 32.41 10.45 15.78
C SER A 130 32.12 11.76 15.03
N PRO A 131 31.35 12.69 15.63
CA PRO A 131 31.15 14.02 15.06
C PRO A 131 32.45 14.80 14.80
N ALA A 132 33.51 14.52 15.57
CA ALA A 132 34.81 15.18 15.43
C ALA A 132 35.58 14.73 14.18
N GLU A 133 35.25 13.57 13.64
CA GLU A 133 35.88 13.03 12.41
C GLU A 133 35.12 13.44 11.14
N ARG A 134 34.04 14.21 11.26
CA ARG A 134 33.28 14.69 10.09
C ARG A 134 34.06 15.79 9.40
N ILE A 135 34.18 15.69 8.11
CA ILE A 135 34.73 16.75 7.26
C ILE A 135 33.80 17.96 7.34
N ALA A 136 34.35 19.14 7.67
CA ALA A 136 33.57 20.36 7.69
C ALA A 136 33.09 20.72 6.28
N ILE A 137 31.83 21.18 6.16
CA ILE A 137 31.21 21.53 4.86
C ILE A 137 32.03 22.57 4.10
N THR A 138 32.73 23.46 4.80
CA THR A 138 33.65 24.46 4.22
C THR A 138 34.84 23.86 3.47
N GLN A 139 35.16 22.57 3.64
CA GLN A 139 36.23 21.91 2.90
C GLN A 139 35.75 21.32 1.56
N ILE A 140 34.43 21.24 1.37
CA ILE A 140 33.82 20.68 0.14
C ILE A 140 33.75 21.76 -0.96
N GLU A 141 33.60 23.04 -0.55
CA GLU A 141 33.53 24.18 -1.50
C GLU A 141 34.86 24.51 -2.19
N GLU A 142 35.98 24.04 -1.63
CA GLU A 142 37.33 24.25 -2.22
C GLU A 142 37.70 23.20 -3.30
N ILE A 143 36.88 22.16 -3.49
CA ILE A 143 37.18 21.09 -4.44
C ILE A 143 36.56 21.35 -5.83
N ASP A 144 35.60 22.26 -5.93
CA ASP A 144 34.90 22.61 -7.20
C ASP A 144 35.33 23.96 -7.81
N ALA A 145 36.49 24.48 -7.46
CA ALA A 145 37.02 25.72 -8.00
C ALA A 145 38.16 25.52 -9.04
#